data_b0c1b6ebb93075f082a1fcb7f03ce116
#
_entry.id   b0c1b6ebb93075f082a1fcb7f03ce116
#
_cell.length_a   1.000
_cell.length_b   1.000
_cell.length_c   1.000
_cell.angle_alpha   90.00
_cell.angle_beta   90.00
_cell.angle_gamma   90.00
#
_symmetry.space_group_name_H-M   'P 1'
#
loop_
_entity.id
_entity.type
_entity.pdbx_description
1 polymer ?
#
loop_
_entity_poly.entity_id
_entity_poly.type
_entity_poly.pdbx_seq_one_letter_code
_entity_poly.pdbx_strand_id
1 'polypeptide(L)'
;YSAIYGDICYNINKRENMNIGKETEQIEFKKSTSEKKEAMDDVCAILNKHCGGILYFGVKNNGDVVGQQISDSSLNDVGTFFKNAIKPMVFPIIREENMDGKTVIKVQFSGTERPYSSYGRYYKRVFDRSEEMTPEELKSMMLSFDYSSSWENKTTKYGLDSVDSDALKDFYNQSVSCGRLEPLKLYDEKSLLQGLGLFENEKLTNAGFYLFSKVNPIVLKTAVYVTDEKISFSDINR
;
A
#
# COMPACT_ATOMS: atom_id res chain seq x y z
N TYR A 1 20.93 -67.86 -27.18
CA TYR A 1 20.03 -66.78 -27.64
C TYR A 1 18.85 -66.68 -26.70
N SER A 2 19.04 -66.09 -25.53
CA SER A 2 17.93 -65.58 -24.72
C SER A 2 18.49 -64.85 -23.50
N ALA A 3 18.84 -63.61 -23.64
CA ALA A 3 19.10 -62.69 -22.54
C ALA A 3 19.41 -61.26 -23.05
N ILE A 4 18.45 -60.58 -23.67
CA ILE A 4 18.49 -59.13 -23.88
C ILE A 4 17.03 -58.63 -24.09
N TYR A 5 16.16 -58.83 -23.11
CA TYR A 5 14.80 -58.24 -23.10
C TYR A 5 14.31 -58.00 -21.66
N GLY A 6 15.18 -57.52 -20.79
CA GLY A 6 14.85 -57.34 -19.37
C GLY A 6 14.93 -55.93 -18.82
N ASP A 7 15.57 -54.97 -19.51
CA ASP A 7 15.93 -53.69 -18.83
C ASP A 7 15.45 -52.40 -19.54
N ILE A 8 14.41 -52.47 -20.39
CA ILE A 8 13.90 -51.26 -21.08
C ILE A 8 12.53 -50.77 -20.57
N CYS A 9 11.93 -51.45 -19.58
CA CYS A 9 10.56 -51.09 -19.12
C CYS A 9 10.47 -50.37 -17.77
N TYR A 10 11.55 -49.84 -17.18
CA TYR A 10 11.48 -49.20 -15.87
C TYR A 10 11.69 -47.68 -15.88
N ASN A 11 11.66 -46.99 -17.01
CA ASN A 11 11.81 -45.52 -17.04
C ASN A 11 10.69 -44.79 -17.78
N ILE A 12 9.46 -45.26 -17.71
CA ILE A 12 8.32 -44.53 -18.25
C ILE A 12 7.40 -44.14 -17.09
N ASN A 13 7.35 -42.86 -16.77
CA ASN A 13 6.42 -42.13 -15.93
C ASN A 13 6.93 -41.62 -14.58
N LYS A 14 8.12 -41.02 -14.51
CA LYS A 14 8.25 -39.85 -13.66
C LYS A 14 7.89 -38.65 -14.52
N ARG A 15 6.60 -38.32 -14.64
CA ARG A 15 6.18 -36.98 -15.07
C ARG A 15 6.78 -36.04 -14.04
N GLU A 16 7.87 -35.38 -14.41
CA GLU A 16 8.40 -34.29 -13.56
C GLU A 16 7.28 -33.27 -13.44
N ASN A 17 6.80 -33.05 -12.22
CA ASN A 17 5.80 -32.03 -12.00
C ASN A 17 6.37 -30.68 -12.45
N MET A 18 5.57 -29.87 -13.14
CA MET A 18 5.94 -28.49 -13.46
C MET A 18 6.33 -27.78 -12.15
N ASN A 19 7.49 -27.12 -12.18
CA ASN A 19 7.98 -26.33 -11.06
C ASN A 19 8.08 -24.87 -11.49
N ILE A 20 7.46 -23.97 -10.73
CA ILE A 20 7.39 -22.52 -11.05
C ILE A 20 8.41 -21.67 -10.27
N GLY A 21 9.38 -22.30 -9.65
CA GLY A 21 10.43 -21.65 -8.89
C GLY A 21 10.19 -21.68 -7.39
N LYS A 22 10.78 -20.73 -6.67
CA LYS A 22 10.69 -20.65 -5.21
C LYS A 22 9.83 -19.46 -4.79
N GLU A 23 9.31 -19.53 -3.58
CA GLU A 23 8.73 -18.37 -2.89
C GLU A 23 9.74 -17.23 -2.83
N THR A 24 9.22 -16.02 -2.83
CA THR A 24 10.01 -14.79 -2.75
C THR A 24 9.38 -13.85 -1.72
N GLU A 25 9.94 -12.68 -1.54
CA GLU A 25 9.33 -11.66 -0.70
C GLU A 25 7.94 -11.20 -1.19
N GLN A 26 7.60 -11.43 -2.47
CA GLN A 26 6.33 -10.99 -3.10
C GLN A 26 5.50 -12.14 -3.68
N ILE A 27 6.01 -13.37 -3.66
CA ILE A 27 5.32 -14.55 -4.18
C ILE A 27 5.21 -15.59 -3.07
N GLU A 28 3.99 -16.02 -2.82
CA GLU A 28 3.66 -17.01 -1.81
C GLU A 28 2.94 -18.20 -2.43
N PHE A 29 3.23 -19.41 -1.94
CA PHE A 29 2.61 -20.65 -2.38
C PHE A 29 1.84 -21.31 -1.25
N LYS A 30 0.69 -21.86 -1.56
CA LYS A 30 -0.09 -22.73 -0.67
C LYS A 30 -0.54 -23.95 -1.43
N LYS A 31 -0.43 -25.09 -0.81
CA LYS A 31 -0.77 -26.37 -1.44
C LYS A 31 -2.25 -26.45 -1.80
N SER A 32 -3.11 -25.82 -1.02
CA SER A 32 -4.55 -25.76 -1.30
C SER A 32 -5.23 -24.61 -0.54
N THR A 33 -6.50 -24.34 -0.89
CA THR A 33 -7.33 -23.36 -0.17
C THR A 33 -7.67 -23.74 1.26
N SER A 34 -7.32 -24.95 1.75
CA SER A 34 -7.42 -25.28 3.18
C SER A 34 -6.46 -24.43 4.04
N GLU A 35 -5.37 -23.95 3.46
CA GLU A 35 -4.35 -23.13 4.12
C GLU A 35 -4.64 -21.60 4.02
N LYS A 36 -5.86 -21.23 3.59
CA LYS A 36 -6.23 -19.82 3.35
C LYS A 36 -6.08 -18.92 4.57
N LYS A 37 -6.21 -19.43 5.79
CA LYS A 37 -6.03 -18.62 7.01
C LYS A 37 -4.57 -18.18 7.16
N GLU A 38 -3.64 -19.10 7.02
CA GLU A 38 -2.20 -18.83 7.08
C GLU A 38 -1.78 -17.91 5.89
N ALA A 39 -2.32 -18.19 4.69
CA ALA A 39 -2.08 -17.35 3.52
C ALA A 39 -2.44 -15.87 3.74
N MET A 40 -3.42 -15.55 4.59
CA MET A 40 -3.75 -14.14 4.88
C MET A 40 -2.70 -13.44 5.74
N ASP A 41 -2.02 -14.17 6.61
CA ASP A 41 -0.90 -13.62 7.39
C ASP A 41 0.27 -13.29 6.46
N ASP A 42 0.56 -14.15 5.47
CA ASP A 42 1.56 -13.90 4.43
C ASP A 42 1.17 -12.73 3.51
N VAL A 43 -0.07 -12.67 3.07
CA VAL A 43 -0.60 -11.54 2.29
C VAL A 43 -0.45 -10.22 3.07
N CYS A 44 -0.79 -10.22 4.36
CA CYS A 44 -0.62 -9.07 5.23
C CYS A 44 0.85 -8.63 5.30
N ALA A 45 1.77 -9.56 5.52
CA ALA A 45 3.20 -9.28 5.60
C ALA A 45 3.75 -8.72 4.29
N ILE A 46 3.35 -9.28 3.13
CA ILE A 46 3.74 -8.82 1.80
C ILE A 46 3.19 -7.42 1.53
N LEU A 47 1.93 -7.14 1.85
CA LEU A 47 1.33 -5.81 1.71
C LEU A 47 2.08 -4.76 2.53
N ASN A 48 2.44 -5.10 3.77
CA ASN A 48 3.15 -4.20 4.67
C ASN A 48 4.56 -3.86 4.20
N LYS A 49 5.24 -4.75 3.49
CA LYS A 49 6.60 -4.51 2.98
C LYS A 49 6.61 -3.97 1.55
N HIS A 50 5.84 -4.59 0.65
CA HIS A 50 5.96 -4.40 -0.80
C HIS A 50 4.73 -3.76 -1.46
N CYS A 51 3.69 -3.45 -0.71
CA CYS A 51 2.42 -2.92 -1.23
C CYS A 51 1.68 -3.87 -2.17
N GLY A 52 2.13 -5.11 -2.35
CA GLY A 52 1.45 -6.08 -3.20
C GLY A 52 2.31 -7.28 -3.56
N GLY A 53 1.64 -8.32 -4.07
CA GLY A 53 2.28 -9.57 -4.44
C GLY A 53 1.31 -10.53 -5.12
N ILE A 54 1.74 -11.79 -5.19
CA ILE A 54 1.00 -12.89 -5.83
C ILE A 54 0.97 -14.08 -4.85
N LEU A 55 -0.23 -14.65 -4.68
CA LEU A 55 -0.45 -15.87 -3.93
C LEU A 55 -0.97 -16.94 -4.89
N TYR A 56 -0.40 -18.14 -4.83
CA TYR A 56 -0.89 -19.30 -5.57
C TYR A 56 -1.43 -20.36 -4.61
N PHE A 57 -2.64 -20.87 -4.90
CA PHE A 57 -3.14 -22.10 -4.29
C PHE A 57 -3.05 -23.26 -5.31
N GLY A 58 -2.59 -24.40 -4.88
CA GLY A 58 -2.30 -25.56 -5.73
C GLY A 58 -0.82 -25.72 -6.05
N VAL A 59 0.06 -25.03 -5.33
CA VAL A 59 1.53 -25.08 -5.47
C VAL A 59 2.15 -25.37 -4.11
N LYS A 60 3.16 -26.23 -4.07
CA LYS A 60 3.95 -26.49 -2.85
C LYS A 60 4.99 -25.40 -2.66
N ASN A 61 5.48 -25.21 -1.43
CA ASN A 61 6.52 -24.22 -1.09
C ASN A 61 7.82 -24.39 -1.91
N ASN A 62 8.11 -25.59 -2.41
CA ASN A 62 9.26 -25.83 -3.29
C ASN A 62 8.98 -25.47 -4.77
N GLY A 63 7.79 -24.97 -5.09
CA GLY A 63 7.37 -24.58 -6.43
C GLY A 63 6.72 -25.67 -7.26
N ASP A 64 6.60 -26.90 -6.76
CA ASP A 64 5.96 -27.99 -7.50
C ASP A 64 4.45 -27.75 -7.63
N VAL A 65 3.97 -27.69 -8.85
CA VAL A 65 2.54 -27.55 -9.13
C VAL A 65 1.84 -28.87 -8.84
N VAL A 66 0.95 -28.87 -7.87
CA VAL A 66 0.12 -30.03 -7.51
C VAL A 66 -1.31 -29.91 -8.05
N GLY A 67 -1.76 -28.66 -8.28
CA GLY A 67 -3.14 -28.34 -8.65
C GLY A 67 -4.10 -28.50 -7.48
N GLN A 68 -5.32 -28.05 -7.68
CA GLN A 68 -6.43 -28.31 -6.75
C GLN A 68 -7.75 -28.39 -7.51
N GLN A 69 -8.75 -29.02 -6.90
CA GLN A 69 -10.11 -28.98 -7.42
C GLN A 69 -10.69 -27.59 -7.19
N ILE A 70 -11.26 -27.03 -8.23
CA ILE A 70 -11.92 -25.71 -8.21
C ILE A 70 -13.40 -25.92 -8.52
N SER A 71 -14.26 -25.36 -7.69
CA SER A 71 -15.71 -25.27 -7.93
C SER A 71 -16.08 -23.81 -8.22
N ASP A 72 -17.27 -23.58 -8.75
CA ASP A 72 -17.78 -22.25 -9.04
C ASP A 72 -17.75 -21.29 -7.82
N SER A 73 -17.82 -21.82 -6.60
CA SER A 73 -17.73 -21.05 -5.36
C SER A 73 -16.28 -20.79 -4.91
N SER A 74 -15.29 -21.56 -5.38
CA SER A 74 -13.92 -21.51 -4.84
C SER A 74 -13.27 -20.14 -4.96
N LEU A 75 -13.45 -19.44 -6.10
CA LEU A 75 -12.89 -18.10 -6.30
C LEU A 75 -13.59 -17.07 -5.43
N ASN A 76 -14.93 -17.16 -5.30
CA ASN A 76 -15.72 -16.28 -4.44
C ASN A 76 -15.38 -16.48 -2.97
N ASP A 77 -15.12 -17.72 -2.55
CA ASP A 77 -14.71 -18.04 -1.17
C ASP A 77 -13.36 -17.40 -0.84
N VAL A 78 -12.38 -17.46 -1.76
CA VAL A 78 -11.10 -16.77 -1.58
C VAL A 78 -11.29 -15.26 -1.48
N GLY A 79 -12.10 -14.64 -2.35
CA GLY A 79 -12.40 -13.21 -2.30
C GLY A 79 -13.06 -12.80 -0.99
N THR A 80 -14.02 -13.60 -0.51
CA THR A 80 -14.69 -13.36 0.78
C THR A 80 -13.71 -13.47 1.94
N PHE A 81 -12.75 -14.40 1.85
CA PHE A 81 -11.73 -14.57 2.87
C PHE A 81 -10.80 -13.34 2.95
N PHE A 82 -10.35 -12.81 1.81
CA PHE A 82 -9.60 -11.55 1.76
C PHE A 82 -10.36 -10.39 2.42
N LYS A 83 -11.64 -10.20 2.04
CA LYS A 83 -12.49 -9.15 2.58
C LYS A 83 -12.62 -9.21 4.11
N ASN A 84 -12.71 -10.41 4.67
CA ASN A 84 -12.91 -10.61 6.10
C ASN A 84 -11.61 -10.55 6.89
N ALA A 85 -10.51 -11.03 6.33
CA ALA A 85 -9.23 -11.16 7.02
C ALA A 85 -8.39 -9.88 6.96
N ILE A 86 -8.26 -9.24 5.77
CA ILE A 86 -7.33 -8.13 5.55
C ILE A 86 -8.01 -6.79 5.81
N LYS A 87 -7.36 -5.96 6.62
CA LYS A 87 -7.78 -4.58 6.91
C LYS A 87 -6.56 -3.64 6.89
N PRO A 88 -6.65 -2.47 6.24
CA PRO A 88 -7.72 -1.97 5.37
C PRO A 88 -8.11 -2.93 4.26
N MET A 89 -9.30 -2.76 3.65
CA MET A 89 -9.82 -3.71 2.67
C MET A 89 -9.00 -3.67 1.37
N VAL A 90 -8.65 -4.85 0.87
CA VAL A 90 -7.96 -5.05 -0.40
C VAL A 90 -8.87 -5.83 -1.36
N PHE A 91 -8.87 -5.45 -2.63
CA PHE A 91 -9.63 -6.11 -3.69
C PHE A 91 -8.68 -6.87 -4.61
N PRO A 92 -8.44 -8.17 -4.36
CA PRO A 92 -7.53 -8.97 -5.19
C PRO A 92 -8.14 -9.31 -6.54
N ILE A 93 -7.28 -9.51 -7.54
CA ILE A 93 -7.64 -10.14 -8.81
C ILE A 93 -7.43 -11.64 -8.66
N ILE A 94 -8.50 -12.41 -8.72
CA ILE A 94 -8.50 -13.87 -8.51
C ILE A 94 -8.82 -14.54 -9.83
N ARG A 95 -7.99 -15.48 -10.27
CA ARG A 95 -8.15 -16.21 -11.53
C ARG A 95 -7.74 -17.67 -11.39
N GLU A 96 -8.39 -18.52 -12.15
CA GLU A 96 -7.89 -19.84 -12.43
C GLU A 96 -6.76 -19.77 -13.46
N GLU A 97 -5.74 -20.57 -13.26
CA GLU A 97 -4.63 -20.72 -14.20
C GLU A 97 -4.34 -22.22 -14.40
N ASN A 98 -4.22 -22.65 -15.67
CA ASN A 98 -3.85 -24.03 -15.97
C ASN A 98 -2.34 -24.12 -16.17
N MET A 99 -1.70 -24.95 -15.36
CA MET A 99 -0.27 -25.17 -15.38
C MET A 99 -0.01 -26.66 -15.60
N ASP A 100 0.41 -27.04 -16.79
CA ASP A 100 0.71 -28.41 -17.20
C ASP A 100 -0.44 -29.40 -16.90
N GLY A 101 -1.65 -29.00 -17.27
CA GLY A 101 -2.87 -29.81 -17.07
C GLY A 101 -3.40 -29.82 -15.63
N LYS A 102 -2.82 -29.05 -14.73
CA LYS A 102 -3.27 -28.87 -13.35
C LYS A 102 -3.82 -27.47 -13.15
N THR A 103 -4.97 -27.37 -12.50
CA THR A 103 -5.60 -26.09 -12.23
C THR A 103 -5.13 -25.54 -10.89
N VAL A 104 -4.69 -24.29 -10.87
CA VAL A 104 -4.30 -23.52 -9.68
C VAL A 104 -5.13 -22.24 -9.56
N ILE A 105 -5.23 -21.66 -8.37
CA ILE A 105 -5.79 -20.32 -8.19
C ILE A 105 -4.64 -19.34 -8.02
N LYS A 106 -4.59 -18.34 -8.90
CA LYS A 106 -3.68 -17.20 -8.82
C LYS A 106 -4.43 -16.01 -8.27
N VAL A 107 -3.88 -15.43 -7.21
CA VAL A 107 -4.41 -14.24 -6.53
C VAL A 107 -3.38 -13.15 -6.59
N GLN A 108 -3.66 -12.10 -7.35
CA GLN A 108 -2.83 -10.91 -7.41
C GLN A 108 -3.46 -9.82 -6.54
N PHE A 109 -2.70 -9.25 -5.63
CA PHE A 109 -3.18 -8.26 -4.68
C PHE A 109 -2.22 -7.07 -4.57
N SER A 110 -2.78 -5.90 -4.30
CA SER A 110 -2.01 -4.67 -4.06
C SER A 110 -2.79 -3.72 -3.17
N GLY A 111 -2.05 -2.86 -2.45
CA GLY A 111 -2.63 -1.84 -1.59
C GLY A 111 -1.55 -0.94 -1.01
N THR A 112 -1.90 0.33 -0.78
CA THR A 112 -0.96 1.37 -0.30
C THR A 112 -1.31 1.91 1.10
N GLU A 113 -2.43 1.45 1.69
CA GLU A 113 -2.96 1.97 2.96
C GLU A 113 -2.39 1.22 4.18
N ARG A 114 -1.06 1.11 4.25
CA ARG A 114 -0.38 0.46 5.38
C ARG A 114 -0.55 1.22 6.69
N PRO A 115 -0.57 0.56 7.86
CA PRO A 115 -0.33 -0.87 8.07
C PRO A 115 -1.57 -1.73 7.83
N TYR A 116 -1.37 -2.86 7.14
CA TYR A 116 -2.38 -3.90 6.98
C TYR A 116 -2.36 -4.88 8.15
N SER A 117 -3.53 -5.38 8.52
CA SER A 117 -3.66 -6.46 9.51
C SER A 117 -4.34 -7.69 8.90
N SER A 118 -4.00 -8.87 9.40
CA SER A 118 -4.72 -10.12 9.19
C SER A 118 -5.40 -10.51 10.49
N TYR A 119 -6.73 -10.59 10.48
CA TYR A 119 -7.53 -10.87 11.69
C TYR A 119 -7.16 -10.02 12.91
N GLY A 120 -6.78 -8.74 12.67
CA GLY A 120 -6.40 -7.80 13.72
C GLY A 120 -4.95 -7.92 14.21
N ARG A 121 -4.15 -8.80 13.63
CA ARG A 121 -2.71 -8.91 13.88
C ARG A 121 -1.92 -8.33 12.72
N TYR A 122 -0.76 -7.77 13.01
CA TYR A 122 0.10 -7.12 12.03
C TYR A 122 1.33 -7.97 11.77
N TYR A 123 1.65 -8.20 10.50
CA TYR A 123 2.77 -9.05 10.09
C TYR A 123 3.75 -8.29 9.21
N LYS A 124 5.03 -8.61 9.34
CA LYS A 124 6.12 -8.14 8.49
C LYS A 124 6.71 -9.29 7.68
N ARG A 125 7.22 -8.99 6.49
CA ARG A 125 7.91 -9.97 5.65
C ARG A 125 9.40 -9.94 5.93
N VAL A 126 9.95 -11.10 6.31
CA VAL A 126 11.39 -11.30 6.54
C VAL A 126 11.84 -12.41 5.60
N PHE A 127 12.45 -12.02 4.48
CA PHE A 127 12.73 -12.92 3.34
C PHE A 127 11.44 -13.59 2.82
N ASP A 128 11.36 -14.91 2.92
CA ASP A 128 10.21 -15.73 2.54
C ASP A 128 9.27 -16.08 3.70
N ARG A 129 9.44 -15.46 4.87
CA ARG A 129 8.66 -15.73 6.08
C ARG A 129 7.86 -14.52 6.52
N SER A 130 6.77 -14.80 7.20
CA SER A 130 5.92 -13.79 7.85
C SER A 130 6.07 -13.88 9.36
N GLU A 131 6.39 -12.75 10.00
CA GLU A 131 6.54 -12.65 11.45
C GLU A 131 5.57 -11.61 11.99
N GLU A 132 4.96 -11.86 13.13
CA GLU A 132 4.10 -10.89 13.81
C GLU A 132 4.95 -9.69 14.26
N MET A 133 4.47 -8.47 14.00
CA MET A 133 5.16 -7.24 14.41
C MET A 133 5.07 -7.06 15.92
N THR A 134 6.15 -6.59 16.52
CA THR A 134 6.10 -6.07 17.89
C THR A 134 5.35 -4.73 17.94
N PRO A 135 4.84 -4.31 19.11
CA PRO A 135 4.21 -3.01 19.28
C PRO A 135 5.10 -1.85 18.84
N GLU A 136 6.42 -1.94 19.06
CA GLU A 136 7.40 -0.93 18.69
C GLU A 136 7.57 -0.84 17.17
N GLU A 137 7.63 -1.98 16.47
CA GLU A 137 7.70 -2.05 15.02
C GLU A 137 6.44 -1.49 14.37
N LEU A 138 5.26 -1.85 14.89
CA LEU A 138 4.00 -1.33 14.42
C LEU A 138 3.92 0.19 14.62
N LYS A 139 4.31 0.70 15.80
CA LYS A 139 4.37 2.14 16.07
C LYS A 139 5.33 2.85 15.12
N SER A 140 6.52 2.29 14.88
CA SER A 140 7.49 2.84 13.95
C SER A 140 6.94 2.89 12.52
N MET A 141 6.24 1.84 12.09
CA MET A 141 5.59 1.81 10.79
C MET A 141 4.50 2.89 10.68
N MET A 142 3.60 3.00 11.66
CA MET A 142 2.55 4.02 11.68
C MET A 142 3.14 5.43 11.58
N LEU A 143 4.18 5.73 12.35
CA LEU A 143 4.84 7.04 12.33
C LEU A 143 5.54 7.34 11.00
N SER A 144 6.14 6.34 10.33
CA SER A 144 6.81 6.52 9.05
C SER A 144 5.84 6.81 7.90
N PHE A 145 4.59 6.35 8.00
CA PHE A 145 3.55 6.57 6.97
C PHE A 145 2.75 7.85 7.19
N ASP A 146 2.66 8.34 8.41
CA ASP A 146 1.84 9.49 8.76
C ASP A 146 2.32 10.77 8.06
N TYR A 147 3.62 10.89 7.81
CA TYR A 147 4.20 12.11 7.23
C TYR A 147 4.15 12.19 5.70
N SER A 148 4.31 11.08 4.99
CA SER A 148 4.35 11.08 3.50
C SER A 148 2.98 10.80 2.87
N SER A 149 2.04 10.23 3.62
CA SER A 149 0.69 9.86 3.14
C SER A 149 -0.39 10.80 3.62
N SER A 150 -0.07 11.78 4.47
CA SER A 150 -1.06 12.71 4.96
C SER A 150 -1.61 13.55 3.80
N TRP A 151 -2.90 13.83 3.85
CA TRP A 151 -3.62 14.49 2.75
C TRP A 151 -2.97 15.80 2.33
N GLU A 152 -2.50 16.60 3.28
CA GLU A 152 -1.89 17.90 3.06
C GLU A 152 -0.60 17.85 2.23
N ASN A 153 0.16 16.74 2.32
CA ASN A 153 1.43 16.56 1.61
C ASN A 153 1.27 15.97 0.20
N LYS A 154 0.08 15.47 -0.14
CA LYS A 154 -0.17 14.94 -1.49
C LYS A 154 -0.13 16.06 -2.51
N THR A 155 0.59 15.85 -3.62
CA THR A 155 0.66 16.83 -4.71
C THR A 155 -0.64 16.91 -5.49
N THR A 156 -1.00 18.13 -5.89
CA THR A 156 -2.13 18.43 -6.76
C THR A 156 -1.73 18.35 -8.23
N LYS A 157 -2.65 18.70 -9.13
CA LYS A 157 -2.35 18.93 -10.56
C LYS A 157 -1.83 20.35 -10.84
N TYR A 158 -1.87 21.25 -9.89
CA TYR A 158 -1.58 22.68 -10.05
C TYR A 158 -0.11 23.00 -9.78
N GLY A 159 0.47 23.87 -10.60
CA GLY A 159 1.85 24.37 -10.50
C GLY A 159 1.94 25.78 -9.92
N LEU A 160 3.12 26.41 -10.09
CA LEU A 160 3.36 27.80 -9.65
C LEU A 160 2.46 28.84 -10.33
N ASP A 161 2.02 28.59 -11.52
CA ASP A 161 1.10 29.45 -12.29
C ASP A 161 -0.24 29.68 -11.59
N SER A 162 -0.63 28.79 -10.70
CA SER A 162 -1.85 28.88 -9.89
C SER A 162 -1.67 29.60 -8.56
N VAL A 163 -0.44 29.97 -8.19
CA VAL A 163 -0.15 30.63 -6.91
C VAL A 163 -0.61 32.09 -6.92
N ASP A 164 -1.24 32.52 -5.85
CA ASP A 164 -1.48 33.92 -5.53
C ASP A 164 -0.20 34.54 -4.97
N SER A 165 0.56 35.20 -5.84
CA SER A 165 1.86 35.78 -5.53
C SER A 165 1.77 36.89 -4.50
N ASP A 166 0.69 37.66 -4.47
CA ASP A 166 0.48 38.75 -3.53
C ASP A 166 0.22 38.17 -2.11
N ALA A 167 -0.67 37.20 -2.01
CA ALA A 167 -0.95 36.52 -0.73
C ALA A 167 0.29 35.79 -0.18
N LEU A 168 1.07 35.13 -1.03
CA LEU A 168 2.30 34.47 -0.62
C LEU A 168 3.36 35.46 -0.14
N LYS A 169 3.49 36.62 -0.82
CA LYS A 169 4.43 37.67 -0.46
C LYS A 169 4.04 38.35 0.85
N ASP A 170 2.75 38.58 1.07
CA ASP A 170 2.24 39.14 2.33
C ASP A 170 2.50 38.18 3.49
N PHE A 171 2.23 36.90 3.32
CA PHE A 171 2.57 35.87 4.30
C PHE A 171 4.08 35.89 4.65
N TYR A 172 4.95 35.92 3.63
CA TYR A 172 6.39 35.99 3.82
C TYR A 172 6.80 37.22 4.65
N ASN A 173 6.34 38.41 4.25
CA ASN A 173 6.66 39.67 4.94
C ASN A 173 6.21 39.66 6.40
N GLN A 174 5.01 39.19 6.68
CA GLN A 174 4.49 39.06 8.04
C GLN A 174 5.30 38.05 8.85
N SER A 175 5.63 36.90 8.25
CA SER A 175 6.37 35.83 8.94
C SER A 175 7.80 36.26 9.30
N VAL A 176 8.46 37.04 8.44
CA VAL A 176 9.76 37.64 8.73
C VAL A 176 9.65 38.71 9.83
N SER A 177 8.65 39.59 9.76
CA SER A 177 8.44 40.64 10.73
C SER A 177 8.15 40.11 12.15
N CYS A 178 7.50 38.96 12.23
CA CYS A 178 7.22 38.22 13.49
C CYS A 178 8.36 37.31 13.94
N GLY A 179 9.48 37.25 13.21
CA GLY A 179 10.63 36.39 13.53
C GLY A 179 10.36 34.89 13.37
N ARG A 180 9.36 34.50 12.58
CA ARG A 180 9.03 33.09 12.29
C ARG A 180 9.78 32.51 11.12
N LEU A 181 10.20 33.38 10.18
CA LEU A 181 11.04 33.02 9.05
C LEU A 181 12.28 33.92 9.02
N GLU A 182 13.41 33.33 8.64
CA GLU A 182 14.63 34.09 8.37
C GLU A 182 14.48 34.83 7.03
N PRO A 183 14.97 36.09 6.92
CA PRO A 183 14.95 36.81 5.67
C PRO A 183 15.73 36.08 4.56
N LEU A 184 15.11 35.84 3.43
CA LEU A 184 15.78 35.29 2.26
C LEU A 184 16.71 36.33 1.64
N LYS A 185 17.90 35.91 1.19
CA LYS A 185 18.83 36.79 0.44
C LYS A 185 18.21 37.31 -0.84
N LEU A 186 17.42 36.49 -1.50
CA LEU A 186 16.62 36.80 -2.67
C LEU A 186 15.26 36.13 -2.52
N TYR A 187 14.18 36.90 -2.60
CA TYR A 187 12.84 36.34 -2.59
C TYR A 187 12.56 35.56 -3.87
N ASP A 188 12.20 34.30 -3.72
CA ASP A 188 11.78 33.41 -4.79
C ASP A 188 10.63 32.54 -4.31
N GLU A 189 9.50 32.60 -5.00
CA GLU A 189 8.26 31.92 -4.62
C GLU A 189 8.42 30.40 -4.58
N LYS A 190 9.12 29.83 -5.56
CA LYS A 190 9.36 28.40 -5.64
C LYS A 190 10.18 27.90 -4.46
N SER A 191 11.29 28.57 -4.19
CA SER A 191 12.19 28.26 -3.08
C SER A 191 11.48 28.40 -1.72
N LEU A 192 10.66 29.43 -1.56
CA LEU A 192 9.88 29.63 -0.35
C LEU A 192 8.88 28.48 -0.14
N LEU A 193 8.09 28.15 -1.16
CA LEU A 193 7.10 27.08 -1.11
C LEU A 193 7.75 25.69 -0.87
N GLN A 194 8.90 25.44 -1.51
CA GLN A 194 9.68 24.21 -1.27
C GLN A 194 10.22 24.15 0.16
N GLY A 195 10.76 25.23 0.67
CA GLY A 195 11.24 25.34 2.07
C GLY A 195 10.14 25.13 3.11
N LEU A 196 8.91 25.48 2.77
CA LEU A 196 7.72 25.26 3.61
C LEU A 196 7.10 23.85 3.42
N GLY A 197 7.61 23.02 2.50
CA GLY A 197 7.02 21.71 2.18
C GLY A 197 5.69 21.81 1.41
N LEU A 198 5.43 22.94 0.74
CA LEU A 198 4.16 23.20 0.05
C LEU A 198 4.24 23.01 -1.47
N PHE A 199 5.43 22.70 -2.00
CA PHE A 199 5.68 22.50 -3.43
C PHE A 199 6.70 21.40 -3.65
N GLU A 200 6.31 20.37 -4.41
CA GLU A 200 7.12 19.19 -4.71
C GLU A 200 6.85 18.72 -6.15
N ASN A 201 7.89 18.23 -6.84
CA ASN A 201 7.77 17.69 -8.21
C ASN A 201 7.03 18.64 -9.18
N GLU A 202 7.37 19.94 -9.14
CA GLU A 202 6.76 21.02 -9.96
C GLU A 202 5.26 21.23 -9.71
N LYS A 203 4.73 20.78 -8.56
CA LYS A 203 3.32 20.88 -8.19
C LYS A 203 3.14 21.34 -6.75
N LEU A 204 2.06 22.06 -6.52
CA LEU A 204 1.60 22.39 -5.16
C LEU A 204 1.14 21.13 -4.45
N THR A 205 1.47 21.02 -3.17
CA THR A 205 0.79 20.06 -2.28
C THR A 205 -0.64 20.52 -2.02
N ASN A 206 -1.50 19.65 -1.47
CA ASN A 206 -2.85 20.08 -1.08
C ASN A 206 -2.79 21.28 -0.12
N ALA A 207 -1.91 21.26 0.89
CA ALA A 207 -1.72 22.39 1.78
C ALA A 207 -1.33 23.68 1.01
N GLY A 208 -0.34 23.58 0.11
CA GLY A 208 0.09 24.72 -0.70
C GLY A 208 -1.03 25.28 -1.58
N PHE A 209 -1.82 24.39 -2.20
CA PHE A 209 -2.97 24.77 -3.00
C PHE A 209 -4.05 25.48 -2.19
N TYR A 210 -4.42 24.94 -1.03
CA TYR A 210 -5.48 25.54 -0.21
C TYR A 210 -5.05 26.84 0.47
N LEU A 211 -3.76 27.02 0.78
CA LEU A 211 -3.28 28.23 1.42
C LEU A 211 -3.01 29.37 0.43
N PHE A 212 -2.47 29.05 -0.75
CA PHE A 212 -1.89 30.07 -1.65
C PHE A 212 -2.35 30.01 -3.10
N SER A 213 -3.37 29.20 -3.45
CA SER A 213 -3.86 29.19 -4.85
C SER A 213 -4.95 30.22 -5.07
N LYS A 214 -4.80 31.05 -6.11
CA LYS A 214 -5.84 31.95 -6.62
C LYS A 214 -7.07 31.24 -7.21
N VAL A 215 -6.97 29.94 -7.45
CA VAL A 215 -8.03 29.11 -8.07
C VAL A 215 -8.81 28.33 -7.01
N ASN A 216 -8.51 28.53 -5.72
CA ASN A 216 -9.11 27.76 -4.63
C ASN A 216 -10.61 28.09 -4.47
N PRO A 217 -11.52 27.11 -4.65
CA PRO A 217 -12.96 27.32 -4.49
C PRO A 217 -13.41 27.25 -3.01
N ILE A 218 -12.51 26.99 -2.06
CA ILE A 218 -12.85 26.76 -0.66
C ILE A 218 -12.69 28.05 0.13
N VAL A 219 -13.74 28.41 0.85
CA VAL A 219 -13.72 29.48 1.84
C VAL A 219 -13.33 28.90 3.19
N LEU A 220 -12.15 29.26 3.69
CA LEU A 220 -11.73 28.97 5.06
C LEU A 220 -12.55 29.83 6.04
N LYS A 221 -13.28 29.16 6.92
CA LYS A 221 -13.99 29.85 8.02
C LYS A 221 -13.26 29.51 9.32
N THR A 222 -12.79 30.52 10.00
CA THR A 222 -12.20 30.40 11.33
C THR A 222 -13.13 31.05 12.36
N ALA A 223 -13.21 30.47 13.53
CA ALA A 223 -13.98 31.02 14.63
C ALA A 223 -13.18 30.92 15.94
N VAL A 224 -13.23 31.98 16.72
CA VAL A 224 -12.70 31.98 18.09
C VAL A 224 -13.88 31.85 19.04
N TYR A 225 -13.86 30.84 19.88
CA TYR A 225 -14.89 30.59 20.88
C TYR A 225 -14.52 31.26 22.21
N VAL A 226 -15.52 31.77 22.92
CA VAL A 226 -15.34 32.42 24.22
C VAL A 226 -15.01 31.40 25.32
N THR A 227 -15.51 30.18 25.18
CA THR A 227 -15.32 29.10 26.14
C THR A 227 -15.04 27.77 25.42
N ASP A 228 -14.49 26.79 26.12
CA ASP A 228 -14.25 25.43 25.63
C ASP A 228 -15.54 24.67 25.26
N GLU A 229 -16.67 25.12 25.76
CA GLU A 229 -18.00 24.54 25.43
C GLU A 229 -18.47 24.84 24.00
N LYS A 230 -17.76 25.73 23.29
CA LYS A 230 -18.00 26.09 21.86
C LYS A 230 -19.44 26.58 21.58
N ILE A 231 -20.09 27.23 22.54
CA ILE A 231 -21.47 27.68 22.43
C ILE A 231 -21.58 29.09 21.83
N SER A 232 -20.58 29.95 22.10
CA SER A 232 -20.56 31.33 21.61
C SER A 232 -19.25 31.69 20.95
N PHE A 233 -19.32 32.50 19.90
CA PHE A 233 -18.16 33.00 19.16
C PHE A 233 -17.76 34.36 19.64
N SER A 234 -16.47 34.62 19.80
CA SER A 234 -15.91 35.97 19.98
C SER A 234 -15.60 36.65 18.65
N ASP A 235 -15.24 35.86 17.63
CA ASP A 235 -14.94 36.35 16.28
C ASP A 235 -15.19 35.24 15.26
N ILE A 236 -15.62 35.64 14.04
CA ILE A 236 -15.80 34.74 12.89
C ILE A 236 -15.18 35.42 11.67
N ASN A 237 -14.07 34.89 11.18
CA ASN A 237 -13.43 35.33 9.95
C ASN A 237 -13.84 34.42 8.77
N ARG A 238 -14.14 35.03 7.61
CA ARG A 238 -14.51 34.33 6.37
C ARG A 238 -13.51 34.61 5.28
#